data_a32f61a8717bc64f6145bb7cf3df6c7b
#
_entry.id   a32f61a8717bc64f6145bb7cf3df6c7b
#
_cell.length_a   1.000
_cell.length_b   1.000
_cell.length_c   1.000
_cell.angle_alpha   90.00
_cell.angle_beta   90.00
_cell.angle_gamma   90.00
#
_symmetry.space_group_name_H-M   'P 1'
#
loop_
_entity.id
_entity.type
_entity.pdbx_description
1 polymer ?
#
loop_
_entity_poly.entity_id
_entity_poly.type
_entity_poly.pdbx_seq_one_letter_code
_entity_poly.pdbx_strand_id
1 'polypeptide(L)'
;MDSIQLKLCDIQGRLFERSMNYASEDFIRDFMNSEVAEHLDSPYNKLQWMGEEYLLDELTDEKTLSKEGEKYSPEVLYWIGYIYRYWACSRNEKSKKIYRHAPAKTMKRNYAAFHSFDPSIAIDDLIEINRQRQGI
;
A
#
# COMPACT_ATOMS: atom_id res chain seq x y z
N MET A 1 5.04 12.62 11.46
CA MET A 1 3.72 11.96 11.39
C MET A 1 3.20 11.71 12.79
N ASP A 2 1.91 11.88 13.00
CA ASP A 2 1.32 11.65 14.31
C ASP A 2 1.07 10.17 14.58
N SER A 3 0.69 9.85 15.82
CA SER A 3 0.49 8.45 16.23
C SER A 3 -0.71 7.78 15.54
N ILE A 4 -1.72 8.57 15.16
CA ILE A 4 -2.89 8.05 14.45
C ILE A 4 -2.48 7.62 13.04
N GLN A 5 -1.71 8.44 12.37
CA GLN A 5 -1.22 8.14 11.02
C GLN A 5 -0.29 6.92 11.02
N LEU A 6 0.59 6.81 12.00
CA LEU A 6 1.47 5.65 12.13
C LEU A 6 0.67 4.36 12.38
N LYS A 7 -0.37 4.47 13.20
CA LYS A 7 -1.26 3.33 13.43
C LYS A 7 -1.97 2.91 12.14
N LEU A 8 -2.39 3.88 11.34
CA LEU A 8 -3.03 3.59 10.05
C LEU A 8 -2.07 2.89 9.10
N CYS A 9 -0.79 3.26 9.11
CA CYS A 9 0.23 2.57 8.33
C CYS A 9 0.34 1.11 8.74
N ASP A 10 0.37 0.84 10.04
CA ASP A 10 0.43 -0.52 10.56
C ASP A 10 -0.82 -1.32 10.16
N ILE A 11 -1.99 -0.72 10.26
CA ILE A 11 -3.25 -1.36 9.87
C ILE A 11 -3.22 -1.72 8.38
N GLN A 12 -2.76 -0.82 7.53
CA GLN A 12 -2.67 -1.12 6.11
C GLN A 12 -1.62 -2.19 5.82
N GLY A 13 -0.51 -2.18 6.53
CA GLY A 13 0.48 -3.26 6.45
C GLY A 13 -0.14 -4.60 6.79
N ARG A 14 -0.91 -4.67 7.89
CA ARG A 14 -1.60 -5.90 8.30
C ARG A 14 -2.67 -6.31 7.30
N LEU A 15 -3.38 -5.35 6.72
CA LEU A 15 -4.36 -5.63 5.68
C LEU A 15 -3.70 -6.32 4.48
N PHE A 16 -2.57 -5.81 4.02
CA PHE A 16 -1.82 -6.41 2.93
C PHE A 16 -1.30 -7.80 3.32
N GLU A 17 -0.83 -7.95 4.54
CA GLU A 17 -0.37 -9.25 5.04
C GLU A 17 -1.48 -10.30 5.00
N ARG A 18 -2.71 -9.91 5.36
CA ARG A 18 -3.87 -10.80 5.31
C ARG A 18 -4.26 -11.20 3.88
N SER A 19 -3.76 -10.47 2.88
CA SER A 19 -4.06 -10.76 1.49
C SER A 19 -3.21 -11.87 0.89
N MET A 20 -2.41 -12.56 1.69
CA MET A 20 -1.38 -13.48 1.20
C MET A 20 -1.91 -14.65 0.38
N ASN A 21 -3.21 -14.96 0.47
CA ASN A 21 -3.83 -16.04 -0.31
C ASN A 21 -4.40 -15.56 -1.64
N TYR A 22 -4.38 -14.27 -1.90
CA TYR A 22 -4.78 -13.69 -3.19
C TYR A 22 -3.56 -13.49 -4.07
N ALA A 23 -3.79 -13.35 -5.38
CA ALA A 23 -2.74 -12.93 -6.30
C ALA A 23 -2.28 -11.53 -5.88
N SER A 24 -1.02 -11.39 -5.50
CA SER A 24 -0.57 -10.16 -4.84
C SER A 24 -0.61 -8.93 -5.75
N GLU A 25 -0.19 -9.07 -7.01
CA GLU A 25 -0.21 -7.93 -7.92
C GLU A 25 -1.63 -7.43 -8.16
N ASP A 26 -2.58 -8.36 -8.31
CA ASP A 26 -3.98 -7.99 -8.49
C ASP A 26 -4.56 -7.36 -7.24
N PHE A 27 -4.27 -7.93 -6.06
CA PHE A 27 -4.75 -7.38 -4.80
C PHE A 27 -4.25 -5.94 -4.60
N ILE A 28 -2.96 -5.73 -4.79
CA ILE A 28 -2.32 -4.42 -4.57
C ILE A 28 -2.91 -3.38 -5.52
N ARG A 29 -3.03 -3.74 -6.81
CA ARG A 29 -3.66 -2.85 -7.80
C ARG A 29 -5.10 -2.52 -7.41
N ASP A 30 -5.88 -3.55 -7.09
CA ASP A 30 -7.30 -3.37 -6.78
C ASP A 30 -7.49 -2.56 -5.51
N PHE A 31 -6.68 -2.82 -4.48
CA PHE A 31 -6.78 -2.04 -3.24
C PHE A 31 -6.42 -0.58 -3.47
N MET A 32 -5.30 -0.30 -4.12
CA MET A 32 -4.83 1.08 -4.29
C MET A 32 -5.74 1.91 -5.18
N ASN A 33 -6.55 1.26 -6.01
CA ASN A 33 -7.53 1.93 -6.86
C ASN A 33 -8.96 1.85 -6.31
N SER A 34 -9.14 1.35 -5.10
CA SER A 34 -10.47 1.12 -4.51
C SER A 34 -11.03 2.36 -3.82
N GLU A 35 -12.34 2.32 -3.58
CA GLU A 35 -12.99 3.31 -2.73
C GLU A 35 -12.50 3.22 -1.29
N VAL A 36 -12.15 2.01 -0.81
CA VAL A 36 -11.59 1.83 0.53
C VAL A 36 -10.32 2.66 0.67
N ALA A 37 -9.39 2.54 -0.27
CA ALA A 37 -8.14 3.31 -0.22
C ALA A 37 -8.41 4.82 -0.33
N GLU A 38 -9.35 5.20 -1.19
CA GLU A 38 -9.73 6.61 -1.35
C GLU A 38 -10.26 7.18 -0.03
N HIS A 39 -11.10 6.42 0.68
CA HIS A 39 -11.60 6.84 1.98
C HIS A 39 -10.48 6.94 3.02
N LEU A 40 -9.51 6.03 2.98
CA LEU A 40 -8.36 6.11 3.87
C LEU A 40 -7.45 7.31 3.56
N ASP A 41 -7.49 7.81 2.33
CA ASP A 41 -6.76 9.02 1.95
C ASP A 41 -7.40 10.27 2.56
N SER A 42 -8.64 10.20 3.01
CA SER A 42 -9.35 11.34 3.59
C SER A 42 -9.15 11.35 5.11
N PRO A 43 -8.58 12.43 5.68
CA PRO A 43 -8.23 12.45 7.11
C PRO A 43 -9.41 12.38 8.06
N TYR A 44 -10.62 12.64 7.59
CA TYR A 44 -11.81 12.66 8.45
C TYR A 44 -12.77 11.49 8.19
N ASN A 45 -12.37 10.54 7.34
CA ASN A 45 -13.25 9.40 7.04
C ASN A 45 -13.22 8.40 8.19
N LYS A 46 -14.41 7.88 8.55
CA LYS A 46 -14.54 6.94 9.65
C LYS A 46 -13.78 5.63 9.42
N LEU A 47 -13.49 5.25 8.16
CA LEU A 47 -12.73 4.04 7.88
C LEU A 47 -11.31 4.10 8.45
N GLN A 48 -10.78 5.29 8.71
CA GLN A 48 -9.48 5.43 9.34
C GLN A 48 -9.42 4.87 10.76
N TRP A 49 -10.59 4.63 11.37
CA TRP A 49 -10.68 4.11 12.74
C TRP A 49 -10.97 2.61 12.78
N MET A 50 -11.07 1.97 11.61
CA MET A 50 -11.40 0.56 11.50
C MET A 50 -10.15 -0.30 11.42
N GLY A 51 -10.27 -1.55 11.88
CA GLY A 51 -9.17 -2.51 11.80
C GLY A 51 -9.07 -3.16 10.42
N GLU A 52 -7.99 -3.90 10.22
CA GLU A 52 -7.66 -4.52 8.93
C GLU A 52 -8.70 -5.53 8.46
N GLU A 53 -9.35 -6.25 9.40
CA GLU A 53 -10.39 -7.21 9.01
C GLU A 53 -11.60 -6.52 8.42
N TYR A 54 -12.03 -5.43 9.04
CA TYR A 54 -13.15 -4.66 8.54
C TYR A 54 -12.84 -4.08 7.16
N LEU A 55 -11.64 -3.56 6.99
CA LEU A 55 -11.23 -2.97 5.71
C LEU A 55 -11.16 -4.02 4.61
N LEU A 56 -10.68 -5.22 4.93
CA LEU A 56 -10.64 -6.29 3.94
C LEU A 56 -12.06 -6.71 3.53
N ASP A 57 -12.98 -6.79 4.47
CA ASP A 57 -14.37 -7.11 4.17
C ASP A 57 -14.99 -6.05 3.24
N GLU A 58 -14.74 -4.77 3.52
CA GLU A 58 -15.20 -3.70 2.65
C GLU A 58 -14.64 -3.82 1.24
N LEU A 59 -13.36 -4.19 1.14
CA LEU A 59 -12.72 -4.36 -0.17
C LEU A 59 -13.34 -5.55 -0.92
N THR A 60 -13.60 -6.66 -0.25
CA THR A 60 -14.19 -7.84 -0.91
C THR A 60 -15.64 -7.59 -1.32
N ASP A 61 -16.35 -6.68 -0.66
CA ASP A 61 -17.67 -6.25 -1.09
C ASP A 61 -17.59 -5.38 -2.34
N GLU A 62 -16.51 -4.64 -2.48
CA GLU A 62 -16.32 -3.71 -3.60
C GLU A 62 -15.70 -4.39 -4.83
N LYS A 63 -14.77 -5.31 -4.63
CA LYS A 63 -13.95 -5.92 -5.68
C LYS A 63 -13.97 -7.44 -5.59
N THR A 64 -13.95 -8.09 -6.73
CA THR A 64 -13.71 -9.53 -6.80
C THR A 64 -12.21 -9.75 -6.87
N LEU A 65 -11.63 -10.28 -5.81
CA LEU A 65 -10.18 -10.47 -5.70
C LEU A 65 -9.75 -11.81 -6.30
N SER A 66 -8.75 -11.79 -7.14
CA SER A 66 -8.23 -12.99 -7.80
C SER A 66 -7.32 -13.79 -6.89
N LYS A 67 -7.41 -15.12 -6.95
CA LYS A 67 -6.48 -16.03 -6.28
C LYS A 67 -5.46 -16.62 -7.25
N GLU A 68 -5.61 -16.34 -8.53
CA GLU A 68 -4.76 -16.88 -9.59
C GLU A 68 -3.61 -15.92 -9.87
N GLY A 69 -2.40 -16.29 -9.49
CA GLY A 69 -1.21 -15.48 -9.72
C GLY A 69 -0.19 -15.59 -8.62
N GLU A 70 0.91 -14.89 -8.79
CA GLU A 70 2.02 -14.91 -7.84
C GLU A 70 1.57 -14.38 -6.48
N LYS A 71 2.03 -15.04 -5.42
CA LYS A 71 1.76 -14.65 -4.04
C LYS A 71 3.06 -14.21 -3.38
N TYR A 72 3.07 -12.96 -2.92
CA TYR A 72 4.23 -12.41 -2.21
C TYR A 72 4.24 -12.92 -0.77
N SER A 73 5.42 -12.93 -0.15
CA SER A 73 5.51 -13.33 1.25
C SER A 73 4.82 -12.32 2.16
N PRO A 74 4.38 -12.75 3.36
CA PRO A 74 3.72 -11.83 4.30
C PRO A 74 4.57 -10.62 4.66
N GLU A 75 5.87 -10.79 4.81
CA GLU A 75 6.78 -9.70 5.17
C GLU A 75 6.84 -8.64 4.07
N VAL A 76 6.91 -9.09 2.81
CA VAL A 76 6.92 -8.18 1.66
C VAL A 76 5.60 -7.43 1.59
N LEU A 77 4.49 -8.14 1.75
CA LEU A 77 3.16 -7.54 1.70
C LEU A 77 2.97 -6.50 2.81
N TYR A 78 3.41 -6.82 4.04
CA TYR A 78 3.30 -5.86 5.14
C TYR A 78 4.08 -4.58 4.82
N TRP A 79 5.32 -4.73 4.36
CA TRP A 79 6.14 -3.57 4.03
C TRP A 79 5.50 -2.72 2.93
N ILE A 80 4.99 -3.36 1.88
CA ILE A 80 4.35 -2.64 0.78
C ILE A 80 3.16 -1.83 1.28
N GLY A 81 2.28 -2.46 2.06
CA GLY A 81 1.12 -1.77 2.61
C GLY A 81 1.49 -0.62 3.51
N TYR A 82 2.47 -0.83 4.38
CA TYR A 82 2.95 0.18 5.31
C TYR A 82 3.54 1.38 4.57
N ILE A 83 4.43 1.12 3.61
CA ILE A 83 5.11 2.19 2.87
C ILE A 83 4.11 3.00 2.03
N TYR A 84 3.18 2.35 1.38
CA TYR A 84 2.16 3.08 0.61
C TYR A 84 1.37 4.04 1.50
N ARG A 85 0.93 3.60 2.67
CA ARG A 85 0.15 4.48 3.55
C ARG A 85 1.02 5.58 4.17
N TYR A 86 2.26 5.24 4.53
CA TYR A 86 3.21 6.23 5.01
C TYR A 86 3.43 7.33 3.95
N TRP A 87 3.57 6.93 2.70
CA TRP A 87 3.72 7.84 1.57
C TRP A 87 2.49 8.76 1.46
N ALA A 88 1.30 8.18 1.46
CA ALA A 88 0.07 8.94 1.35
C ALA A 88 -0.06 9.98 2.48
N CYS A 89 0.22 9.57 3.70
CA CYS A 89 0.11 10.46 4.87
C CYS A 89 1.20 11.53 4.88
N SER A 90 2.46 11.15 4.66
CA SER A 90 3.58 12.07 4.81
C SER A 90 3.73 13.03 3.63
N ARG A 91 3.27 12.65 2.45
CA ARG A 91 3.39 13.47 1.24
C ARG A 91 2.05 14.00 0.76
N ASN A 92 0.98 13.71 1.47
CA ASN A 92 -0.37 14.13 1.12
C ASN A 92 -0.71 13.77 -0.33
N GLU A 93 -0.47 12.52 -0.68
CA GLU A 93 -0.76 11.99 -2.02
C GLU A 93 -1.84 10.94 -1.98
N LYS A 94 -2.59 10.82 -3.09
CA LYS A 94 -3.67 9.84 -3.22
C LYS A 94 -3.10 8.47 -3.54
N SER A 95 -3.73 7.43 -2.99
CA SER A 95 -3.33 6.05 -3.22
C SER A 95 -3.22 5.70 -4.71
N LYS A 96 -4.18 6.11 -5.51
CA LYS A 96 -4.14 5.86 -6.96
C LYS A 96 -2.88 6.40 -7.62
N LYS A 97 -2.50 7.61 -7.25
CA LYS A 97 -1.32 8.26 -7.82
C LYS A 97 -0.04 7.56 -7.39
N ILE A 98 0.02 7.20 -6.10
CA ILE A 98 1.17 6.48 -5.55
C ILE A 98 1.36 5.15 -6.27
N TYR A 99 0.27 4.42 -6.49
CA TYR A 99 0.35 3.14 -7.19
C TYR A 99 0.92 3.30 -8.61
N ARG A 100 0.53 4.35 -9.33
CA ARG A 100 1.06 4.60 -10.66
C ARG A 100 2.57 4.88 -10.64
N HIS A 101 3.06 5.53 -9.58
CA HIS A 101 4.49 5.81 -9.44
C HIS A 101 5.29 4.59 -9.02
N ALA A 102 4.71 3.73 -8.20
CA ALA A 102 5.38 2.54 -7.67
C ALA A 102 4.42 1.36 -7.66
N PRO A 103 4.20 0.72 -8.82
CA PRO A 103 3.31 -0.45 -8.85
C PRO A 103 3.88 -1.63 -8.10
N ALA A 104 3.05 -2.67 -7.93
CA ALA A 104 3.38 -3.82 -7.09
C ALA A 104 4.76 -4.42 -7.40
N LYS A 105 5.08 -4.61 -8.68
CA LYS A 105 6.36 -5.20 -9.06
C LYS A 105 7.55 -4.34 -8.65
N THR A 106 7.41 -3.02 -8.75
CA THR A 106 8.45 -2.09 -8.32
C THR A 106 8.67 -2.21 -6.81
N MET A 107 7.58 -2.24 -6.06
CA MET A 107 7.64 -2.37 -4.61
C MET A 107 8.32 -3.69 -4.21
N LYS A 108 7.88 -4.81 -4.80
CA LYS A 108 8.47 -6.11 -4.49
C LYS A 108 9.96 -6.15 -4.83
N ARG A 109 10.32 -5.63 -6.00
CA ARG A 109 11.71 -5.66 -6.48
C ARG A 109 12.65 -4.94 -5.52
N ASN A 110 12.17 -3.88 -4.89
CA ASN A 110 13.00 -3.04 -4.04
C ASN A 110 12.92 -3.36 -2.55
N TYR A 111 12.12 -4.36 -2.17
CA TYR A 111 11.96 -4.73 -0.77
C TYR A 111 13.30 -5.05 -0.11
N ALA A 112 14.09 -5.93 -0.72
CA ALA A 112 15.33 -6.39 -0.12
C ALA A 112 16.29 -5.22 0.17
N ALA A 113 16.35 -4.26 -0.74
CA ALA A 113 17.25 -3.11 -0.58
C ALA A 113 16.70 -2.05 0.37
N PHE A 114 15.38 -1.84 0.39
CA PHE A 114 14.80 -0.66 1.04
C PHE A 114 14.10 -0.93 2.35
N HIS A 115 13.79 -2.20 2.69
CA HIS A 115 12.94 -2.47 3.86
C HIS A 115 13.58 -2.10 5.19
N SER A 116 14.89 -1.99 5.25
CA SER A 116 15.59 -1.57 6.46
C SER A 116 15.82 -0.06 6.52
N PHE A 117 15.46 0.67 5.48
CA PHE A 117 15.60 2.13 5.47
C PHE A 117 14.46 2.78 6.24
N ASP A 118 14.71 3.99 6.71
CA ASP A 118 13.63 4.85 7.19
C ASP A 118 12.60 4.98 6.06
N PRO A 119 11.29 4.89 6.37
CA PRO A 119 10.26 4.98 5.33
C PRO A 119 10.39 6.21 4.42
N SER A 120 10.76 7.35 4.97
CA SER A 120 10.94 8.57 4.17
C SER A 120 12.04 8.40 3.13
N ILE A 121 13.13 7.73 3.49
CA ILE A 121 14.24 7.47 2.57
C ILE A 121 13.83 6.47 1.48
N ALA A 122 13.14 5.40 1.89
CA ALA A 122 12.63 4.43 0.91
C ALA A 122 11.71 5.10 -0.10
N ILE A 123 10.82 5.98 0.35
CA ILE A 123 9.91 6.71 -0.53
C ILE A 123 10.67 7.61 -1.49
N ASP A 124 11.67 8.35 -1.01
CA ASP A 124 12.49 9.20 -1.88
C ASP A 124 13.15 8.37 -2.99
N ASP A 125 13.66 7.20 -2.64
CA ASP A 125 14.31 6.32 -3.62
C ASP A 125 13.30 5.75 -4.61
N LEU A 126 12.09 5.41 -4.16
CA LEU A 126 11.04 4.93 -5.05
C LEU A 126 10.59 6.01 -6.03
N ILE A 127 10.48 7.24 -5.55
CA ILE A 127 10.15 8.40 -6.41
C ILE A 127 11.24 8.58 -7.46
N GLU A 128 12.50 8.47 -7.07
CA GLU A 128 13.61 8.62 -7.99
C GLU A 128 13.62 7.53 -9.05
N ILE A 129 13.35 6.28 -8.68
CA ILE A 129 13.23 5.17 -9.63
C ILE A 129 12.16 5.47 -10.68
N ASN A 130 10.99 5.95 -10.25
CA ASN A 130 9.92 6.30 -11.17
C ASN A 130 10.33 7.43 -12.10
N ARG A 131 10.99 8.45 -11.56
CA ARG A 131 11.44 9.60 -12.35
C ARG A 131 12.43 9.17 -13.42
N GLN A 132 13.37 8.30 -13.09
CA GLN A 132 14.36 7.79 -14.06
C GLN A 132 13.71 6.97 -15.18
N ARG A 133 12.65 6.23 -14.84
CA ARG A 133 11.93 5.44 -15.85
C ARG A 133 11.15 6.29 -16.83
N GLN A 134 10.69 7.46 -16.40
CA GLN A 134 9.88 8.35 -17.23
C GLN A 134 10.68 9.47 -17.86
N GLY A 135 11.66 9.94 -17.13
CA GLY A 135 12.26 11.24 -17.40
C GLY A 135 13.41 11.25 -18.33
N ILE A 136 13.80 10.20 -18.75
CA ILE A 136 14.93 10.14 -19.62
C ILE A 136 15.24 11.44 -20.35
#